data_c52daa079998e5e9a739cd903d8c7bf3
#
_entry.id   c52daa079998e5e9a739cd903d8c7bf3
#
_cell.length_a   1.000
_cell.length_b   1.000
_cell.length_c   1.000
_cell.angle_alpha   90.00
_cell.angle_beta   90.00
_cell.angle_gamma   90.00
#
_symmetry.space_group_name_H-M   'P 1'
#
loop_
_entity.id
_entity.type
_entity.pdbx_description
1 polymer ?
#
loop_
_entity_poly.entity_id
_entity_poly.type
_entity_poly.pdbx_seq_one_letter_code
_entity_poly.pdbx_strand_id
1 'polypeptide(L)'
;WSSDVCSSDLVRDAFCSEEMLAYLGIVGFSTVTITLNILHLYDNVGTALRTAFFQVSSIITTTGYASADFNLWPTYSRIVICILMFCGACAGSTAGGLKISRVVIFLKAAKQDLNKMLHTHAVTTVRFEGKPLDEKVLRGVHNYFNIYMLLLTLSVLLLSLDGFDIVSTFTAVLTCFNNVGPGLEMVGPMGSFADFSAPAKL
;
A
#
# COMPACT_ATOMS: atom_id res chain seq x y z
N TRP A 1 8.13 37.71 -3.02
CA TRP A 1 8.62 36.62 -2.19
C TRP A 1 8.62 37.11 -0.75
N SER A 2 7.53 36.84 -0.03
CA SER A 2 7.52 37.05 1.42
C SER A 2 8.27 35.88 2.05
N SER A 3 9.42 36.18 2.64
CA SER A 3 10.33 35.22 3.31
C SER A 3 9.89 34.83 4.73
N ASP A 4 8.63 35.06 5.10
CA ASP A 4 8.13 34.88 6.47
C ASP A 4 7.27 33.63 6.66
N VAL A 5 7.44 32.60 5.81
CA VAL A 5 6.92 31.28 6.16
C VAL A 5 7.92 30.65 7.12
N CYS A 6 7.63 30.75 8.41
CA CYS A 6 8.44 30.15 9.46
C CYS A 6 8.58 28.64 9.16
N SER A 7 9.80 28.15 9.09
CA SER A 7 10.08 26.72 8.77
C SER A 7 9.36 25.75 9.73
N SER A 8 9.05 26.20 10.95
CA SER A 8 8.27 25.45 11.93
C SER A 8 6.81 25.22 11.51
N ASP A 9 6.18 26.18 10.81
CA ASP A 9 4.79 26.06 10.37
C ASP A 9 4.69 25.08 9.19
N LEU A 10 5.65 25.11 8.27
CA LEU A 10 5.75 24.14 7.17
C LEU A 10 5.93 22.71 7.67
N VAL A 11 6.77 22.49 8.67
CA VAL A 11 7.00 21.17 9.28
C VAL A 11 5.73 20.70 9.99
N ARG A 12 5.09 21.58 10.77
CA ARG A 12 3.84 21.27 11.48
C ARG A 12 2.73 20.93 10.49
N ASP A 13 2.55 21.71 9.44
CA ASP A 13 1.53 21.47 8.41
C ASP A 13 1.78 20.16 7.66
N ALA A 14 3.04 19.82 7.38
CA ALA A 14 3.41 18.55 6.78
C ALA A 14 3.04 17.36 7.67
N PHE A 15 3.32 17.42 8.98
CA PHE A 15 2.97 16.35 9.92
C PHE A 15 1.47 16.29 10.25
N CYS A 16 0.74 17.39 10.13
CA CYS A 16 -0.71 17.45 10.35
C CYS A 16 -1.53 17.18 9.09
N SER A 17 -0.89 16.93 7.94
CA SER A 17 -1.60 16.60 6.71
C SER A 17 -2.40 15.30 6.85
N GLU A 18 -3.61 15.25 6.28
CA GLU A 18 -4.46 14.05 6.32
C GLU A 18 -3.75 12.83 5.72
N GLU A 19 -2.92 13.05 4.70
CA GLU A 19 -2.14 11.99 4.06
C GLU A 19 -1.11 11.39 5.02
N MET A 20 -0.33 12.23 5.71
CA MET A 20 0.70 11.77 6.65
C MET A 20 0.07 11.05 7.85
N LEU A 21 -1.04 11.55 8.38
CA LEU A 21 -1.77 10.89 9.47
C LEU A 21 -2.29 9.53 9.03
N ALA A 22 -2.84 9.41 7.82
CA ALA A 22 -3.28 8.14 7.26
C ALA A 22 -2.09 7.17 7.07
N TYR A 23 -0.95 7.66 6.55
CA TYR A 23 0.27 6.88 6.40
C TYR A 23 0.76 6.32 7.74
N LEU A 24 0.95 7.19 8.73
CA LEU A 24 1.39 6.79 10.06
C LEU A 24 0.38 5.85 10.74
N GLY A 25 -0.91 6.09 10.54
CA GLY A 25 -1.97 5.21 11.01
C GLY A 25 -1.88 3.81 10.41
N ILE A 26 -1.68 3.69 9.11
CA ILE A 26 -1.51 2.40 8.42
C ILE A 26 -0.26 1.68 8.92
N VAL A 27 0.88 2.38 8.99
CA VAL A 27 2.15 1.82 9.48
C VAL A 27 2.01 1.35 10.93
N GLY A 28 1.48 2.21 11.82
CA GLY A 28 1.30 1.88 13.23
C GLY A 28 0.35 0.71 13.44
N PHE A 29 -0.83 0.74 12.81
CA PHE A 29 -1.82 -0.32 12.91
C PHE A 29 -1.26 -1.66 12.39
N SER A 30 -0.65 -1.67 11.21
CA SER A 30 -0.07 -2.88 10.62
C SER A 30 1.08 -3.44 11.49
N THR A 31 1.94 -2.56 12.01
CA THR A 31 3.03 -2.98 12.90
C THR A 31 2.51 -3.63 14.17
N VAL A 32 1.53 -3.02 14.83
CA VAL A 32 0.94 -3.55 16.07
C VAL A 32 0.27 -4.90 15.82
N THR A 33 -0.58 -5.00 14.81
CA THR A 33 -1.32 -6.22 14.51
C THR A 33 -0.41 -7.37 14.09
N ILE A 34 0.61 -7.10 13.27
CA ILE A 34 1.62 -8.10 12.91
C ILE A 34 2.42 -8.51 14.14
N THR A 35 2.89 -7.55 14.95
CA THR A 35 3.66 -7.86 16.16
C THR A 35 2.89 -8.81 17.09
N LEU A 36 1.63 -8.51 17.37
CA LEU A 36 0.78 -9.36 18.20
C LEU A 36 0.61 -10.77 17.61
N ASN A 37 0.53 -10.87 16.29
CA ASN A 37 0.33 -12.15 15.61
C ASN A 37 1.59 -13.01 15.55
N ILE A 38 2.80 -12.41 15.53
CA ILE A 38 4.08 -13.12 15.44
C ILE A 38 4.79 -13.29 16.80
N LEU A 39 4.21 -12.79 17.91
CA LEU A 39 4.82 -12.90 19.25
C LEU A 39 5.26 -14.30 19.61
N HIS A 40 4.50 -15.31 19.21
CA HIS A 40 4.80 -16.72 19.51
C HIS A 40 6.01 -17.29 18.74
N LEU A 41 6.49 -16.57 17.73
CA LEU A 41 7.67 -16.96 16.92
C LEU A 41 8.98 -16.36 17.46
N TYR A 42 8.89 -15.41 18.40
CA TYR A 42 10.05 -14.69 18.92
C TYR A 42 10.08 -14.72 20.44
N ASP A 43 11.27 -14.85 21.02
CA ASP A 43 11.47 -14.92 22.49
C ASP A 43 11.17 -13.59 23.19
N ASN A 44 11.28 -12.46 22.45
CA ASN A 44 11.15 -11.12 23.02
C ASN A 44 10.16 -10.25 22.20
N VAL A 45 9.26 -9.55 22.90
CA VAL A 45 8.34 -8.59 22.31
C VAL A 45 9.08 -7.50 21.52
N GLY A 46 10.24 -7.04 22.04
CA GLY A 46 11.05 -6.03 21.37
C GLY A 46 11.62 -6.50 20.03
N THR A 47 12.02 -7.76 19.92
CA THR A 47 12.49 -8.35 18.67
C THR A 47 11.35 -8.50 17.66
N ALA A 48 10.19 -9.00 18.12
CA ALA A 48 9.00 -9.11 17.27
C ALA A 48 8.56 -7.74 16.74
N LEU A 49 8.48 -6.72 17.60
CA LEU A 49 8.13 -5.35 17.22
C LEU A 49 9.12 -4.76 16.21
N ARG A 50 10.43 -4.89 16.47
CA ARG A 50 11.47 -4.39 15.56
C ARG A 50 11.38 -5.06 14.20
N THR A 51 11.18 -6.37 14.14
CA THR A 51 11.08 -7.13 12.91
C THR A 51 9.80 -6.75 12.14
N ALA A 52 8.65 -6.68 12.82
CA ALA A 52 7.39 -6.26 12.22
C ALA A 52 7.48 -4.83 11.67
N PHE A 53 8.00 -3.87 12.44
CA PHE A 53 8.15 -2.48 12.03
C PHE A 53 9.07 -2.34 10.82
N PHE A 54 10.19 -3.07 10.81
CA PHE A 54 11.13 -3.07 9.68
C PHE A 54 10.45 -3.57 8.41
N GLN A 55 9.74 -4.72 8.48
CA GLN A 55 9.07 -5.28 7.31
C GLN A 55 7.93 -4.39 6.80
N VAL A 56 7.08 -3.88 7.69
CA VAL A 56 6.00 -2.95 7.33
C VAL A 56 6.57 -1.71 6.65
N SER A 57 7.61 -1.10 7.22
CA SER A 57 8.24 0.11 6.66
C SER A 57 8.87 -0.18 5.31
N SER A 58 9.60 -1.30 5.17
CA SER A 58 10.25 -1.70 3.93
C SER A 58 9.26 -1.93 2.78
N ILE A 59 8.13 -2.57 3.07
CA ILE A 59 7.09 -2.86 2.07
C ILE A 59 6.34 -1.61 1.65
N ILE A 60 5.86 -0.80 2.61
CA ILE A 60 5.04 0.38 2.29
C ILE A 60 5.85 1.50 1.60
N THR A 61 7.15 1.58 1.87
CA THR A 61 8.05 2.50 1.17
C THR A 61 8.57 1.95 -0.16
N THR A 62 8.16 0.73 -0.52
CA THR A 62 8.65 0.02 -1.71
C THR A 62 10.17 -0.12 -1.76
N THR A 63 10.82 -0.25 -0.60
CA THR A 63 12.26 -0.45 -0.48
C THR A 63 12.65 -1.91 -0.71
N GLY A 64 11.81 -2.86 -0.25
CA GLY A 64 11.94 -4.29 -0.53
C GLY A 64 13.01 -5.05 0.24
N TYR A 65 13.72 -4.43 1.19
CA TYR A 65 14.63 -5.17 2.06
C TYR A 65 13.87 -6.01 3.08
N ALA A 66 14.33 -7.24 3.29
CA ALA A 66 13.77 -8.16 4.27
C ALA A 66 14.82 -8.49 5.36
N SER A 67 14.42 -8.36 6.62
CA SER A 67 15.22 -8.77 7.78
C SER A 67 14.83 -10.15 8.31
N ALA A 68 13.69 -10.66 7.89
CA ALA A 68 13.15 -11.96 8.26
C ALA A 68 12.33 -12.54 7.09
N ASP A 69 12.22 -13.87 7.04
CA ASP A 69 11.36 -14.53 6.08
C ASP A 69 9.90 -14.50 6.55
N PHE A 70 9.14 -13.56 6.00
CA PHE A 70 7.72 -13.43 6.33
C PHE A 70 6.83 -14.51 5.68
N ASN A 71 7.37 -15.39 4.82
CA ASN A 71 6.65 -16.58 4.36
C ASN A 71 6.36 -17.54 5.52
N LEU A 72 7.21 -17.56 6.55
CA LEU A 72 7.05 -18.37 7.75
C LEU A 72 6.05 -17.77 8.75
N TRP A 73 5.56 -16.55 8.49
CA TRP A 73 4.63 -15.90 9.38
C TRP A 73 3.20 -16.44 9.23
N PRO A 74 2.36 -16.30 10.28
CA PRO A 74 0.96 -16.71 10.20
C PRO A 74 0.24 -16.01 9.04
N THR A 75 -0.77 -16.68 8.50
CA THR A 75 -1.54 -16.23 7.32
C THR A 75 -2.05 -14.81 7.45
N TYR A 76 -2.51 -14.40 8.64
CA TYR A 76 -2.97 -13.03 8.88
C TYR A 76 -1.87 -12.00 8.56
N SER A 77 -0.67 -12.18 9.10
CA SER A 77 0.46 -11.27 8.87
C SER A 77 0.86 -11.22 7.39
N ARG A 78 0.82 -12.35 6.70
CA ARG A 78 1.08 -12.44 5.25
C ARG A 78 0.04 -11.67 4.43
N ILE A 79 -1.25 -11.77 4.81
CA ILE A 79 -2.33 -10.99 4.16
C ILE A 79 -2.13 -9.49 4.39
N VAL A 80 -1.80 -9.07 5.62
CA VAL A 80 -1.53 -7.65 5.91
C VAL A 80 -0.37 -7.13 5.06
N ILE A 81 0.73 -7.88 4.95
CA ILE A 81 1.86 -7.55 4.07
C ILE A 81 1.41 -7.44 2.61
N CYS A 82 0.61 -8.39 2.13
CA CYS A 82 0.08 -8.35 0.76
C CYS A 82 -0.78 -7.11 0.51
N ILE A 83 -1.61 -6.70 1.48
CA ILE A 83 -2.39 -5.46 1.38
C ILE A 83 -1.47 -4.23 1.35
N LEU A 84 -0.41 -4.22 2.16
CA LEU A 84 0.56 -3.12 2.18
C LEU A 84 1.32 -2.98 0.84
N MET A 85 1.52 -4.07 0.10
CA MET A 85 2.15 -4.02 -1.23
C MET A 85 1.33 -3.20 -2.25
N PHE A 86 0.01 -3.07 -2.08
CA PHE A 86 -0.81 -2.17 -2.91
C PHE A 86 -0.59 -0.71 -2.56
N CYS A 87 -0.28 -0.41 -1.29
CA CYS A 87 -0.15 0.94 -0.80
C CYS A 87 1.26 1.45 -1.03
N GLY A 88 1.43 2.43 -1.90
CA GLY A 88 2.66 3.22 -2.00
C GLY A 88 2.73 4.24 -0.87
N ALA A 89 3.89 4.86 -0.70
CA ALA A 89 4.07 5.96 0.25
C ALA A 89 3.29 7.22 -0.16
N CYS A 90 3.53 8.34 0.54
CA CYS A 90 2.86 9.63 0.30
C CYS A 90 3.07 10.18 -1.11
N ALA A 91 2.18 11.07 -1.55
CA ALA A 91 2.34 11.83 -2.79
C ALA A 91 3.68 12.59 -2.78
N GLY A 92 4.37 12.61 -3.91
CA GLY A 92 5.71 13.20 -3.99
C GLY A 92 6.86 12.26 -3.61
N SER A 93 6.60 11.08 -3.03
CA SER A 93 7.63 10.05 -2.86
C SER A 93 7.90 9.31 -4.18
N THR A 94 9.09 8.74 -4.31
CA THR A 94 9.49 7.91 -5.46
C THR A 94 8.95 6.48 -5.41
N ALA A 95 8.27 6.10 -4.30
CA ALA A 95 7.67 4.78 -4.13
C ALA A 95 6.67 4.44 -5.24
N GLY A 96 6.61 3.19 -5.64
CA GLY A 96 5.61 2.65 -6.58
C GLY A 96 4.20 2.57 -5.96
N GLY A 97 3.28 1.90 -6.65
CA GLY A 97 1.95 1.58 -6.15
C GLY A 97 0.94 2.72 -6.06
N LEU A 98 -0.16 2.43 -5.39
CA LEU A 98 -1.24 3.39 -5.14
C LEU A 98 -0.83 4.36 -4.04
N LYS A 99 -0.63 5.63 -4.37
CA LYS A 99 -0.31 6.66 -3.38
C LYS A 99 -1.41 6.77 -2.32
N ILE A 100 -1.01 6.97 -1.07
CA ILE A 100 -1.95 7.02 0.06
C ILE A 100 -2.97 8.13 -0.12
N SER A 101 -2.59 9.30 -0.64
CA SER A 101 -3.54 10.36 -0.98
C SER A 101 -4.67 9.88 -1.89
N ARG A 102 -4.35 9.09 -2.94
CA ARG A 102 -5.38 8.54 -3.84
C ARG A 102 -6.27 7.53 -3.15
N VAL A 103 -5.70 6.68 -2.29
CA VAL A 103 -6.46 5.71 -1.49
C VAL A 103 -7.43 6.44 -0.54
N VAL A 104 -6.95 7.47 0.17
CA VAL A 104 -7.78 8.27 1.07
C VAL A 104 -8.91 8.99 0.31
N ILE A 105 -8.59 9.61 -0.84
CA ILE A 105 -9.60 10.28 -1.69
C ILE A 105 -10.63 9.27 -2.19
N PHE A 106 -10.19 8.10 -2.65
CA PHE A 106 -11.08 7.04 -3.12
C PHE A 106 -12.03 6.55 -2.03
N LEU A 107 -11.52 6.31 -0.81
CA LEU A 107 -12.34 5.89 0.32
C LEU A 107 -13.34 6.97 0.76
N LYS A 108 -12.92 8.25 0.73
CA LYS A 108 -13.82 9.38 1.01
C LYS A 108 -14.92 9.50 -0.05
N ALA A 109 -14.56 9.33 -1.33
CA ALA A 109 -15.51 9.34 -2.43
C ALA A 109 -16.52 8.19 -2.31
N ALA A 110 -16.05 6.96 -2.06
CA ALA A 110 -16.91 5.80 -1.86
C ALA A 110 -17.87 6.00 -0.66
N LYS A 111 -17.36 6.56 0.46
CA LYS A 111 -18.21 6.91 1.62
C LYS A 111 -19.26 7.96 1.25
N GLN A 112 -18.90 8.96 0.44
CA GLN A 112 -19.84 9.97 -0.02
C GLN A 112 -20.93 9.35 -0.90
N ASP A 113 -20.56 8.48 -1.84
CA ASP A 113 -21.51 7.83 -2.72
C ASP A 113 -22.48 6.93 -1.93
N LEU A 114 -21.99 6.19 -0.94
CA LEU A 114 -22.85 5.45 -0.01
C LEU A 114 -23.80 6.36 0.75
N ASN A 115 -23.34 7.52 1.23
CA ASN A 115 -24.18 8.49 1.93
C ASN A 115 -25.24 9.08 0.99
N LYS A 116 -24.92 9.33 -0.29
CA LYS A 116 -25.90 9.80 -1.29
C LYS A 116 -26.96 8.74 -1.58
N MET A 117 -26.58 7.46 -1.59
CA MET A 117 -27.54 6.35 -1.77
C MET A 117 -28.54 6.26 -0.60
N LEU A 118 -28.06 6.53 0.62
CA LEU A 118 -28.89 6.50 1.84
C LEU A 118 -29.71 7.78 2.00
N HIS A 119 -29.20 8.93 1.56
CA HIS A 119 -29.79 10.26 1.74
C HIS A 119 -29.78 11.02 0.42
N THR A 120 -30.77 10.77 -0.42
CA THR A 120 -30.87 11.26 -1.81
C THR A 120 -30.83 12.79 -1.98
N HIS A 121 -31.14 13.55 -0.94
CA HIS A 121 -31.13 15.02 -0.95
C HIS A 121 -29.87 15.66 -0.33
N ALA A 122 -28.90 14.86 0.12
CA ALA A 122 -27.68 15.39 0.73
C ALA A 122 -26.69 15.87 -0.36
N VAL A 123 -26.50 17.18 -0.45
CA VAL A 123 -25.41 17.77 -1.26
C VAL A 123 -24.13 17.71 -0.44
N THR A 124 -23.33 16.66 -0.66
CA THR A 124 -22.05 16.48 0.02
C THR A 124 -20.90 16.64 -0.97
N THR A 125 -19.86 17.39 -0.57
CA THR A 125 -18.62 17.53 -1.33
C THR A 125 -17.50 16.78 -0.65
N VAL A 126 -16.68 16.04 -1.42
CA VAL A 126 -15.46 15.40 -0.88
C VAL A 126 -14.48 16.50 -0.55
N ARG A 127 -13.93 16.46 0.68
CA ARG A 127 -12.86 17.38 1.11
C ARG A 127 -11.59 16.59 1.37
N PHE A 128 -10.47 17.13 0.91
CA PHE A 128 -9.13 16.63 1.21
C PHE A 128 -8.27 17.80 1.66
N GLU A 129 -7.59 17.64 2.79
CA GLU A 129 -6.83 18.73 3.45
C GLU A 129 -7.65 20.01 3.68
N GLY A 130 -8.91 19.84 4.10
CA GLY A 130 -9.82 20.95 4.35
C GLY A 130 -10.39 21.64 3.09
N LYS A 131 -9.89 21.33 1.89
CA LYS A 131 -10.34 21.93 0.63
C LYS A 131 -11.33 21.03 -0.10
N PRO A 132 -12.38 21.58 -0.70
CA PRO A 132 -13.26 20.79 -1.55
C PRO A 132 -12.50 20.34 -2.80
N LEU A 133 -12.64 19.06 -3.16
CA LEU A 133 -12.03 18.50 -4.36
C LEU A 133 -12.89 18.80 -5.60
N ASP A 134 -12.22 19.16 -6.69
CA ASP A 134 -12.86 19.30 -7.99
C ASP A 134 -13.29 17.91 -8.51
N GLU A 135 -14.44 17.85 -9.18
CA GLU A 135 -14.92 16.61 -9.81
C GLU A 135 -13.95 16.02 -10.83
N LYS A 136 -13.12 16.86 -11.47
CA LYS A 136 -12.08 16.40 -12.39
C LYS A 136 -11.03 15.56 -11.68
N VAL A 137 -10.65 15.96 -10.48
CA VAL A 137 -9.68 15.22 -9.65
C VAL A 137 -10.27 13.89 -9.20
N LEU A 138 -11.52 13.90 -8.72
CA LEU A 138 -12.24 12.68 -8.35
C LEU A 138 -12.33 11.69 -9.52
N ARG A 139 -12.77 12.15 -10.69
CA ARG A 139 -12.82 11.31 -11.89
C ARG A 139 -11.44 10.78 -12.29
N GLY A 140 -10.40 11.62 -12.15
CA GLY A 140 -9.01 11.19 -12.37
C GLY A 140 -8.57 10.07 -11.46
N VAL A 141 -8.89 10.13 -10.16
CA VAL A 141 -8.57 9.07 -9.19
C VAL A 141 -9.31 7.77 -9.52
N HIS A 142 -10.61 7.83 -9.84
CA HIS A 142 -11.38 6.65 -10.23
C HIS A 142 -10.84 6.00 -11.51
N ASN A 143 -10.57 6.80 -12.55
CA ASN A 143 -10.00 6.29 -13.80
C ASN A 143 -8.64 5.63 -13.60
N TYR A 144 -7.78 6.25 -12.78
CA TYR A 144 -6.48 5.68 -12.44
C TYR A 144 -6.64 4.32 -11.74
N PHE A 145 -7.55 4.22 -10.77
CA PHE A 145 -7.81 2.98 -10.06
C PHE A 145 -8.35 1.88 -10.98
N ASN A 146 -9.29 2.23 -11.87
CA ASN A 146 -9.86 1.29 -12.84
C ASN A 146 -8.79 0.75 -13.81
N ILE A 147 -7.93 1.64 -14.36
CA ILE A 147 -6.85 1.24 -15.25
C ILE A 147 -5.81 0.39 -14.50
N TYR A 148 -5.47 0.79 -13.28
CA TYR A 148 -4.56 0.03 -12.42
C TYR A 148 -5.05 -1.40 -12.20
N MET A 149 -6.31 -1.58 -11.81
CA MET A 149 -6.91 -2.90 -11.56
C MET A 149 -7.01 -3.73 -12.86
N LEU A 150 -7.36 -3.09 -13.98
CA LEU A 150 -7.41 -3.77 -15.28
C LEU A 150 -6.03 -4.29 -15.70
N LEU A 151 -5.01 -3.45 -15.62
CA LEU A 151 -3.64 -3.84 -15.98
C LEU A 151 -3.10 -4.92 -15.04
N LEU A 152 -3.32 -4.79 -13.75
CA LEU A 152 -2.91 -5.80 -12.76
C LEU A 152 -3.58 -7.15 -13.04
N THR A 153 -4.90 -7.16 -13.28
CA THR A 153 -5.64 -8.39 -13.61
C THR A 153 -5.12 -9.02 -14.90
N LEU A 154 -4.90 -8.21 -15.93
CA LEU A 154 -4.36 -8.70 -17.21
C LEU A 154 -2.97 -9.30 -17.02
N SER A 155 -2.09 -8.64 -16.25
CA SER A 155 -0.74 -9.15 -15.97
C SER A 155 -0.78 -10.46 -15.19
N VAL A 156 -1.68 -10.59 -14.19
CA VAL A 156 -1.86 -11.85 -13.45
C VAL A 156 -2.33 -12.96 -14.38
N LEU A 157 -3.29 -12.69 -15.29
CA LEU A 157 -3.76 -13.68 -16.26
C LEU A 157 -2.63 -14.12 -17.22
N LEU A 158 -1.82 -13.20 -17.69
CA LEU A 158 -0.69 -13.51 -18.55
C LEU A 158 0.35 -14.37 -17.83
N LEU A 159 0.72 -13.99 -16.59
CA LEU A 159 1.70 -14.73 -15.81
C LEU A 159 1.19 -16.11 -15.37
N SER A 160 -0.12 -16.27 -15.22
CA SER A 160 -0.74 -17.58 -14.86
C SER A 160 -0.50 -18.67 -15.91
N LEU A 161 -0.13 -18.31 -17.15
CA LEU A 161 0.24 -19.26 -18.20
C LEU A 161 1.52 -20.05 -17.87
N ASP A 162 2.36 -19.54 -16.99
CA ASP A 162 3.56 -20.25 -16.52
C ASP A 162 3.26 -21.42 -15.57
N GLY A 163 2.01 -21.54 -15.10
CA GLY A 163 1.53 -22.69 -14.31
C GLY A 163 1.97 -22.68 -12.84
N PHE A 164 2.40 -21.54 -12.30
CA PHE A 164 2.73 -21.41 -10.89
C PHE A 164 1.49 -21.29 -10.01
N ASP A 165 1.71 -21.43 -8.70
CA ASP A 165 0.71 -21.23 -7.67
C ASP A 165 0.08 -19.82 -7.72
N ILE A 166 -1.20 -19.74 -7.35
CA ILE A 166 -1.98 -18.49 -7.39
C ILE A 166 -1.33 -17.40 -6.53
N VAL A 167 -0.85 -17.74 -5.33
CA VAL A 167 -0.24 -16.77 -4.42
C VAL A 167 1.07 -16.25 -4.99
N SER A 168 1.93 -17.14 -5.50
CA SER A 168 3.18 -16.79 -6.16
C SER A 168 2.95 -15.92 -7.40
N THR A 169 2.03 -16.31 -8.27
CA THR A 169 1.69 -15.57 -9.49
C THR A 169 1.16 -14.17 -9.16
N PHE A 170 0.17 -14.10 -8.26
CA PHE A 170 -0.45 -12.83 -7.89
C PHE A 170 0.55 -11.87 -7.22
N THR A 171 1.31 -12.37 -6.24
CA THR A 171 2.27 -11.54 -5.52
C THR A 171 3.48 -11.16 -6.37
N ALA A 172 3.91 -12.02 -7.30
CA ALA A 172 4.95 -11.69 -8.27
C ALA A 172 4.54 -10.48 -9.13
N VAL A 173 3.35 -10.51 -9.71
CA VAL A 173 2.82 -9.37 -10.49
C VAL A 173 2.68 -8.14 -9.59
N LEU A 174 2.11 -8.30 -8.40
CA LEU A 174 1.85 -7.19 -7.49
C LEU A 174 3.15 -6.47 -7.09
N THR A 175 4.20 -7.22 -6.76
CA THR A 175 5.49 -6.65 -6.35
C THR A 175 6.24 -5.98 -7.48
N CYS A 176 6.20 -6.55 -8.68
CA CYS A 176 6.79 -5.94 -9.88
C CYS A 176 6.02 -4.67 -10.27
N PHE A 177 4.68 -4.72 -10.26
CA PHE A 177 3.83 -3.60 -10.65
C PHE A 177 3.98 -2.40 -9.70
N ASN A 178 4.25 -2.66 -8.43
CA ASN A 178 4.42 -1.63 -7.39
C ASN A 178 5.88 -1.35 -7.03
N ASN A 179 6.84 -1.98 -7.70
CA ASN A 179 8.28 -1.85 -7.44
C ASN A 179 8.66 -2.15 -5.98
N VAL A 180 8.03 -3.14 -5.36
CA VAL A 180 8.31 -3.53 -3.96
C VAL A 180 9.53 -4.45 -3.86
N GLY A 181 9.59 -5.49 -4.71
CA GLY A 181 10.64 -6.49 -4.76
C GLY A 181 10.18 -7.86 -4.28
N PRO A 182 10.19 -8.17 -2.97
CA PRO A 182 9.79 -9.48 -2.49
C PRO A 182 8.26 -9.65 -2.49
N GLY A 183 7.81 -10.84 -2.90
CA GLY A 183 6.41 -11.27 -2.83
C GLY A 183 6.18 -12.30 -1.72
N LEU A 184 5.31 -13.28 -2.00
CA LEU A 184 5.01 -14.41 -1.11
C LEU A 184 5.34 -15.72 -1.82
N GLU A 185 5.45 -16.79 -1.04
CA GLU A 185 5.80 -18.15 -1.48
C GLU A 185 7.10 -18.16 -2.29
N MET A 186 7.06 -18.57 -3.57
CA MET A 186 8.22 -18.73 -4.43
C MET A 186 9.00 -17.42 -4.63
N VAL A 187 8.31 -16.29 -4.69
CA VAL A 187 8.92 -14.94 -4.85
C VAL A 187 9.09 -14.20 -3.53
N GLY A 188 9.06 -14.94 -2.41
CA GLY A 188 9.27 -14.40 -1.07
C GLY A 188 10.68 -13.83 -0.85
N PRO A 189 10.98 -13.36 0.39
CA PRO A 189 12.25 -12.69 0.71
C PRO A 189 13.50 -13.53 0.45
N MET A 190 13.37 -14.86 0.54
CA MET A 190 14.44 -15.84 0.27
C MET A 190 14.29 -16.51 -1.11
N GLY A 191 13.24 -16.13 -1.86
CA GLY A 191 12.92 -16.69 -3.16
C GLY A 191 13.61 -15.97 -4.32
N SER A 192 13.33 -16.44 -5.54
CA SER A 192 13.90 -15.87 -6.75
C SER A 192 12.87 -15.85 -7.89
N PHE A 193 12.96 -14.85 -8.75
CA PHE A 193 12.21 -14.78 -10.00
C PHE A 193 12.86 -15.61 -11.14
N ALA A 194 13.92 -16.37 -10.83
CA ALA A 194 14.69 -17.08 -11.82
C ALA A 194 13.90 -18.17 -12.58
N ASP A 195 12.90 -18.76 -11.92
CA ASP A 195 12.13 -19.88 -12.44
C ASP A 195 11.01 -19.47 -13.41
N PHE A 196 10.69 -18.18 -13.51
CA PHE A 196 9.72 -17.68 -14.48
C PHE A 196 10.25 -17.78 -15.91
N SER A 197 9.34 -17.97 -16.88
CA SER A 197 9.67 -18.05 -18.27
C SER A 197 10.33 -16.77 -18.82
N ALA A 198 11.08 -16.87 -19.90
CA ALA A 198 11.76 -15.72 -20.52
C ALA A 198 10.78 -14.59 -20.91
N PRO A 199 9.58 -14.86 -21.50
CA PRO A 199 8.61 -13.80 -21.78
C PRO A 199 7.99 -13.17 -20.52
N ALA A 200 7.92 -13.89 -19.40
CA ALA A 200 7.40 -13.35 -18.15
C ALA A 200 8.38 -12.41 -17.43
N LYS A 201 9.66 -12.45 -17.79
CA LYS A 201 10.72 -11.58 -17.25
C LYS A 201 10.90 -10.26 -18.02
N LEU A 202 10.21 -10.07 -19.14
CA LEU A 202 10.21 -8.86 -19.96
C LEU A 202 9.11 -7.90 -19.56
#